data_030b6aff240bc85af7bbdcad5891f324
#
_entry.id   030b6aff240bc85af7bbdcad5891f324
#
_cell.length_a   1.000
_cell.length_b   1.000
_cell.length_c   1.000
_cell.angle_alpha   90.00
_cell.angle_beta   90.00
_cell.angle_gamma   90.00
#
_symmetry.space_group_name_H-M   'P 1'
#
loop_
_entity.id
_entity.type
_entity.pdbx_description
1 polymer ?
#
loop_
_entity_poly.entity_id
_entity_poly.type
_entity_poly.pdbx_seq_one_letter_code
_entity_poly.pdbx_strand_id
1 'polypeptide(L)'
;ILKLISGENIICELSEDNGKYEITRPLLMHVAPKMTMTGMTESLMLSRWVQPFTEEKYFEIDPKHVIIMLPASPGLSVYYEGVLDRLEGPEELSTMEDINEEEIYEELLDELDTENKSIH
;
A
#
# COMPACT_ATOMS: atom_id res chain seq x y z
N ILE A 1 11.18 -7.31 -1.07
CA ILE A 1 9.91 -7.96 -1.41
C ILE A 1 9.99 -9.42 -0.99
N LEU A 2 8.97 -9.87 -0.30
CA LEU A 2 8.82 -11.26 0.07
C LEU A 2 7.54 -11.82 -0.54
N LYS A 3 7.66 -12.96 -1.19
CA LYS A 3 6.50 -13.75 -1.58
C LYS A 3 6.36 -14.90 -0.60
N LEU A 4 5.24 -14.97 0.11
CA LEU A 4 4.99 -15.99 1.11
C LEU A 4 4.30 -17.21 0.50
N ILE A 5 4.40 -18.34 1.19
CA ILE A 5 3.74 -19.59 0.74
C ILE A 5 2.22 -19.44 0.67
N SER A 6 1.64 -18.49 1.40
CA SER A 6 0.22 -18.16 1.30
C SER A 6 -0.17 -17.49 -0.01
N GLY A 7 0.80 -17.07 -0.82
CA GLY A 7 0.59 -16.30 -2.04
C GLY A 7 0.64 -14.80 -1.85
N GLU A 8 0.73 -14.33 -0.61
CA GLU A 8 0.83 -12.91 -0.33
C GLU A 8 2.18 -12.36 -0.74
N ASN A 9 2.19 -11.15 -1.29
CA ASN A 9 3.40 -10.41 -1.62
C ASN A 9 3.51 -9.22 -0.68
N ILE A 10 4.64 -9.12 0.00
CA ILE A 10 4.88 -8.10 1.02
C ILE A 10 6.11 -7.29 0.64
N ILE A 11 6.02 -5.99 0.79
CA ILE A 11 7.19 -5.10 0.78
C ILE A 11 7.46 -4.66 2.21
N CYS A 12 8.71 -4.73 2.65
CA CYS A 12 9.08 -4.48 4.03
C CYS A 12 10.56 -4.16 4.16
N GLU A 13 10.94 -3.70 5.33
CA GLU A 13 12.33 -3.67 5.76
C GLU A 13 12.65 -5.02 6.40
N LEU A 14 13.75 -5.63 5.99
CA LEU A 14 14.12 -6.97 6.41
C LEU A 14 15.47 -6.98 7.12
N SER A 15 15.53 -7.67 8.25
CA SER A 15 16.78 -8.07 8.87
C SER A 15 16.73 -9.56 9.17
N GLU A 16 17.91 -10.19 9.24
CA GLU A 16 18.04 -11.59 9.56
C GLU A 16 18.66 -11.73 10.94
N ASP A 17 18.03 -12.52 11.81
CA ASP A 17 18.53 -12.76 13.17
C ASP A 17 18.24 -14.21 13.57
N ASN A 18 19.29 -14.92 13.99
CA ASN A 18 19.22 -16.30 14.48
C ASN A 18 18.46 -17.26 13.54
N GLY A 19 18.66 -17.10 12.23
CA GLY A 19 18.01 -17.96 11.24
C GLY A 19 16.55 -17.66 11.00
N LYS A 20 16.06 -16.54 11.51
CA LYS A 20 14.70 -16.04 11.25
C LYS A 20 14.76 -14.68 10.59
N TYR A 21 13.71 -14.35 9.83
CA TYR A 21 13.55 -13.03 9.24
C TYR A 21 12.74 -12.16 10.17
N GLU A 22 13.30 -11.01 10.52
CA GLU A 22 12.58 -9.96 11.22
C GLU A 22 12.16 -8.90 10.21
N ILE A 23 10.86 -8.73 10.03
CA ILE A 23 10.34 -7.74 9.10
C ILE A 23 9.77 -6.56 9.86
N THR A 24 10.03 -5.38 9.33
CA THR A 24 9.59 -4.11 9.90
C THR A 24 8.80 -3.37 8.84
N ARG A 25 7.72 -2.72 9.27
CA ARG A 25 6.86 -1.89 8.42
C ARG A 25 6.38 -2.61 7.15
N PRO A 26 5.81 -3.83 7.30
CA PRO A 26 5.35 -4.58 6.14
C PRO A 26 4.09 -3.97 5.54
N LEU A 27 4.04 -3.90 4.22
CA LEU A 27 2.84 -3.55 3.48
C LEU A 27 2.51 -4.67 2.50
N LEU A 28 1.23 -4.98 2.40
CA LEU A 28 0.73 -5.96 1.47
C LEU A 28 0.60 -5.33 0.08
N MET A 29 1.14 -6.01 -0.93
CA MET A 29 1.10 -5.54 -2.31
C MET A 29 -0.08 -6.18 -3.04
N HIS A 30 -0.91 -5.35 -3.65
CA HIS A 30 -2.03 -5.78 -4.48
C HIS A 30 -1.88 -5.20 -5.86
N VAL A 31 -2.17 -6.02 -6.87
CA VAL A 31 -2.25 -5.57 -8.24
C VAL A 31 -3.71 -5.70 -8.66
N ALA A 32 -4.29 -4.59 -9.06
CA ALA A 32 -5.68 -4.55 -9.51
C ALA A 32 -5.75 -4.10 -10.97
N PRO A 33 -6.61 -4.73 -11.80
CA PRO A 33 -6.81 -4.26 -13.16
C PRO A 33 -7.49 -2.88 -13.15
N LYS A 34 -7.03 -1.99 -14.02
CA LYS A 34 -7.58 -0.67 -14.18
C LYS A 34 -7.88 -0.43 -15.66
N MET A 35 -9.12 -0.09 -15.96
CA MET A 35 -9.52 0.32 -17.30
C MET A 35 -9.06 1.74 -17.59
N THR A 36 -8.33 1.90 -18.69
CA THR A 36 -7.93 3.22 -19.17
C THR A 36 -8.45 3.39 -20.61
N MET A 37 -8.34 4.61 -21.13
CA MET A 37 -8.76 4.89 -22.51
C MET A 37 -7.93 4.13 -23.55
N THR A 38 -6.75 3.69 -23.19
CA THR A 38 -5.84 2.94 -24.07
C THR A 38 -5.91 1.43 -23.85
N GLY A 39 -6.77 0.95 -22.95
CA GLY A 39 -6.94 -0.46 -22.65
C GLY A 39 -6.81 -0.76 -21.16
N MET A 40 -6.59 -2.05 -20.86
CA MET A 40 -6.41 -2.50 -19.48
C MET A 40 -4.97 -2.29 -19.02
N THR A 41 -4.80 -1.66 -17.87
CA THR A 41 -3.51 -1.57 -17.18
C THR A 41 -3.64 -2.16 -15.79
N GLU A 42 -2.51 -2.42 -15.16
CA GLU A 42 -2.47 -2.88 -13.79
C GLU A 42 -2.08 -1.72 -12.87
N SER A 43 -2.75 -1.62 -11.73
CA SER A 43 -2.48 -0.63 -10.71
C SER A 43 -1.96 -1.32 -9.46
N LEU A 44 -0.80 -0.89 -8.97
CA LEU A 44 -0.23 -1.40 -7.74
C LEU A 44 -0.78 -0.61 -6.56
N MET A 45 -1.28 -1.35 -5.58
CA MET A 45 -1.77 -0.79 -4.32
C MET A 45 -1.00 -1.38 -3.16
N LEU A 46 -0.67 -0.55 -2.17
CA LEU A 46 -0.06 -0.98 -0.93
C LEU A 46 -1.03 -0.74 0.21
N SER A 47 -1.22 -1.75 1.05
CA SER A 47 -2.08 -1.66 2.22
C SER A 47 -1.38 -2.25 3.43
N ARG A 48 -1.87 -1.95 4.63
CA ARG A 48 -1.35 -2.57 5.84
C ARG A 48 -1.57 -4.07 5.79
N TRP A 49 -0.60 -4.83 6.26
CA TRP A 49 -0.65 -6.28 6.24
C TRP A 49 -1.38 -6.85 7.47
N VAL A 50 -0.80 -6.70 8.64
CA VAL A 50 -1.40 -7.18 9.89
C VAL A 50 -2.02 -6.05 10.69
N GLN A 51 -1.48 -4.85 10.56
CA GLN A 51 -2.09 -3.67 11.14
C GLN A 51 -3.42 -3.36 10.42
N PRO A 52 -4.41 -2.80 11.04
CA PRO A 52 -4.41 -2.21 12.39
C PRO A 52 -4.76 -3.20 13.51
N PHE A 53 -4.62 -4.49 13.30
CA PHE A 53 -5.03 -5.50 14.29
C PHE A 53 -4.03 -5.64 15.42
N THR A 54 -2.85 -5.07 15.31
CA THR A 54 -1.82 -5.11 16.34
C THR A 54 -1.01 -3.82 16.34
N GLU A 55 -0.48 -3.47 17.50
CA GLU A 55 0.45 -2.35 17.65
C GLU A 55 1.91 -2.78 17.48
N GLU A 56 2.15 -4.07 17.30
CA GLU A 56 3.49 -4.57 17.08
C GLU A 56 4.09 -4.00 15.79
N LYS A 57 5.36 -3.62 15.85
CA LYS A 57 6.08 -3.01 14.74
C LYS A 57 6.99 -3.99 14.01
N TYR A 58 7.31 -5.10 14.65
CA TYR A 58 8.19 -6.12 14.12
C TYR A 58 7.46 -7.45 14.06
N PHE A 59 7.74 -8.21 13.03
CA PHE A 59 7.17 -9.55 12.89
C PHE A 59 8.28 -10.51 12.53
N GLU A 60 8.31 -11.66 13.20
CA GLU A 60 9.24 -12.73 12.86
C GLU A 60 8.58 -13.66 11.86
N ILE A 61 9.31 -13.97 10.79
CA ILE A 61 8.85 -14.94 9.79
C ILE A 61 9.93 -16.01 9.66
N ASP A 62 9.50 -17.28 9.67
CA ASP A 62 10.39 -18.40 9.41
C ASP A 62 10.72 -18.39 7.91
N PRO A 63 12.02 -18.51 7.54
CA PRO A 63 12.43 -18.54 6.14
C PRO A 63 11.71 -19.59 5.30
N LYS A 64 11.28 -20.68 5.87
CA LYS A 64 10.55 -21.73 5.13
C LYS A 64 9.16 -21.28 4.66
N HIS A 65 8.64 -20.17 5.18
CA HIS A 65 7.38 -19.59 4.71
C HIS A 65 7.57 -18.60 3.58
N VAL A 66 8.80 -18.35 3.18
CA VAL A 66 9.14 -17.42 2.11
C VAL A 66 9.53 -18.21 0.86
N ILE A 67 8.83 -17.97 -0.23
CA ILE A 67 9.14 -18.59 -1.53
C ILE A 67 10.24 -17.80 -2.24
N ILE A 68 10.10 -16.48 -2.28
CA ILE A 68 10.99 -15.59 -3.02
C ILE A 68 11.28 -14.38 -2.15
N MET A 69 12.54 -13.96 -2.14
CA MET A 69 12.98 -12.71 -1.53
C MET A 69 13.79 -11.93 -2.55
N LEU A 70 13.36 -10.72 -2.86
CA LEU A 70 13.98 -9.87 -3.88
C LEU A 70 14.10 -8.44 -3.37
N PRO A 71 15.14 -7.71 -3.79
CA PRO A 71 15.19 -6.27 -3.51
C PRO A 71 14.10 -5.55 -4.31
N ALA A 72 13.53 -4.51 -3.71
CA ALA A 72 12.57 -3.66 -4.40
C ALA A 72 13.28 -2.78 -5.41
N SER A 73 12.61 -2.47 -6.52
CA SER A 73 13.12 -1.49 -7.48
C SER A 73 13.19 -0.10 -6.82
N PRO A 74 14.04 0.81 -7.35
CA PRO A 74 14.10 2.16 -6.80
C PRO A 74 12.76 2.90 -6.82
N GLY A 75 11.98 2.76 -7.88
CA GLY A 75 10.66 3.37 -7.98
C GLY A 75 9.67 2.79 -6.96
N LEU A 76 9.69 1.49 -6.77
CA LEU A 76 8.85 0.85 -5.76
C LEU A 76 9.26 1.26 -4.35
N SER A 77 10.56 1.40 -4.08
CA SER A 77 11.05 1.86 -2.80
C SER A 77 10.57 3.27 -2.48
N VAL A 78 10.59 4.18 -3.44
CA VAL A 78 10.08 5.55 -3.27
C VAL A 78 8.58 5.52 -2.98
N TYR A 79 7.83 4.71 -3.71
CA TYR A 79 6.39 4.56 -3.49
C TYR A 79 6.09 4.01 -2.09
N TYR A 80 6.83 2.99 -1.67
CA TYR A 80 6.72 2.38 -0.34
C TYR A 80 6.98 3.41 0.76
N GLU A 81 8.07 4.18 0.66
CA GLU A 81 8.38 5.23 1.64
C GLU A 81 7.28 6.29 1.69
N GLY A 82 6.76 6.69 0.55
CA GLY A 82 5.66 7.65 0.49
C GLY A 82 4.39 7.15 1.16
N VAL A 83 4.04 5.88 0.97
CA VAL A 83 2.88 5.28 1.62
C VAL A 83 3.10 5.18 3.14
N LEU A 84 4.31 4.78 3.57
CA LEU A 84 4.64 4.73 4.99
C LEU A 84 4.53 6.10 5.65
N ASP A 85 5.02 7.15 5.01
CA ASP A 85 4.93 8.50 5.54
C ASP A 85 3.49 8.92 5.77
N ARG A 86 2.58 8.53 4.89
CA ARG A 86 1.16 8.81 5.05
C ARG A 86 0.53 7.99 6.17
N LEU A 87 0.91 6.71 6.30
CA LEU A 87 0.35 5.81 7.30
C LEU A 87 0.90 6.08 8.71
N GLU A 88 2.17 6.48 8.79
CA GLU A 88 2.87 6.74 10.06
C GLU A 88 2.89 8.22 10.43
N GLY A 89 2.25 9.07 9.64
CA GLY A 89 2.12 10.49 9.94
C GLY A 89 1.31 10.73 11.22
N PRO A 90 1.34 11.96 11.77
CA PRO A 90 0.55 12.29 12.94
C PRO A 90 -0.92 11.91 12.75
N GLU A 91 -1.56 11.37 13.82
CA GLU A 91 -2.96 10.94 13.75
C GLU A 91 -3.89 12.01 13.18
N GLU A 92 -3.63 13.27 13.52
CA GLU A 92 -4.39 14.39 12.98
C GLU A 92 -4.30 14.50 11.47
N LEU A 93 -3.11 14.27 10.91
CA LEU A 93 -2.91 14.26 9.45
C LEU A 93 -3.56 13.05 8.80
N SER A 94 -3.47 11.88 9.42
CA SER A 94 -4.11 10.67 8.91
C SER A 94 -5.64 10.82 8.89
N THR A 95 -6.21 11.39 9.94
CA THR A 95 -7.65 11.64 10.03
C THR A 95 -8.08 12.70 9.02
N MET A 96 -7.27 13.74 8.84
CA MET A 96 -7.53 14.77 7.84
C MET A 96 -7.41 14.26 6.41
N GLU A 97 -6.47 13.36 6.15
CA GLU A 97 -6.34 12.73 4.83
C GLU A 97 -7.54 11.84 4.52
N ASP A 98 -8.01 11.06 5.49
CA ASP A 98 -9.21 10.24 5.32
C ASP A 98 -10.44 11.11 5.01
N ILE A 99 -10.60 12.21 5.74
CA ILE A 99 -11.67 13.18 5.50
C ILE A 99 -11.50 13.85 4.14
N ASN A 100 -10.28 14.20 3.78
CA ASN A 100 -9.97 14.83 2.50
C ASN A 100 -10.22 13.91 1.31
N GLU A 101 -9.99 12.61 1.45
CA GLU A 101 -10.32 11.64 0.40
C GLU A 101 -11.81 11.61 0.12
N GLU A 102 -12.64 11.60 1.14
CA GLU A 102 -14.10 11.66 0.96
C GLU A 102 -14.53 13.01 0.36
N GLU A 103 -13.99 14.12 0.85
CA GLU A 103 -14.28 15.45 0.33
C GLU A 103 -13.83 15.60 -1.13
N ILE A 104 -12.63 15.11 -1.46
CA ILE A 104 -12.14 15.13 -2.84
C ILE A 104 -13.03 14.29 -3.73
N TYR A 105 -13.51 13.16 -3.25
CA TYR A 105 -14.41 12.30 -4.01
C TYR A 105 -15.74 12.98 -4.27
N GLU A 106 -16.30 13.66 -3.26
CA GLU A 106 -17.53 14.43 -3.40
C GLU A 106 -17.35 15.63 -4.34
N GLU A 107 -16.24 16.36 -4.22
CA GLU A 107 -15.89 17.46 -5.11
C GLU A 107 -15.77 17.02 -6.56
N LEU A 108 -15.13 15.87 -6.79
CA LEU A 108 -15.02 15.29 -8.13
C LEU A 108 -16.38 14.94 -8.71
N LEU A 109 -17.28 14.39 -7.90
CA LEU A 109 -18.64 14.09 -8.33
C LEU A 109 -19.41 15.36 -8.64
N ASP A 110 -19.26 16.41 -7.83
CA ASP A 110 -19.91 17.71 -8.06
C ASP A 110 -19.37 18.39 -9.33
N GLU A 111 -18.06 18.32 -9.57
CA GLU A 111 -17.45 18.83 -10.79
C GLU A 111 -17.98 18.11 -12.02
N LEU A 112 -18.11 16.80 -11.97
CA LEU A 112 -18.69 16.01 -13.06
C LEU A 112 -20.15 16.38 -13.32
N ASP A 113 -20.93 16.60 -12.28
CA ASP A 113 -22.31 17.04 -12.40
C ASP A 113 -22.38 18.46 -12.98
N THR A 114 -21.49 19.35 -12.56
CA THR A 114 -21.42 20.72 -13.08
C THR A 114 -21.02 20.74 -14.55
N GLU A 115 -20.05 19.91 -14.95
CA GLU A 115 -19.67 19.77 -16.35
C GLU A 115 -20.82 19.24 -17.20
N ASN A 116 -21.53 18.24 -16.71
CA ASN A 116 -22.72 17.73 -17.40
C ASN A 116 -23.83 18.79 -17.55
N LYS A 117 -24.00 19.63 -16.56
CA LYS A 117 -24.96 20.73 -16.61
C LYS A 117 -24.52 21.87 -17.54
N SER A 118 -23.23 22.10 -17.68
CA SER A 118 -22.67 23.14 -18.54
C SER A 118 -22.70 22.79 -20.03
N ILE A 119 -22.79 21.51 -20.35
CA ILE A 119 -22.90 21.01 -21.73
C ILE A 119 -24.35 21.17 -22.26
N HIS A 120 -25.29 21.35 -21.40
CA HIS A 120 -26.68 21.59 -21.75
C HIS A 120 -27.03 23.08 -21.72
#